data_210f19bc955a9c9fce1f7ccf82cae763
#
_entry.id   210f19bc955a9c9fce1f7ccf82cae763
#
_cell.length_a   1.000
_cell.length_b   1.000
_cell.length_c   1.000
_cell.angle_alpha   90.00
_cell.angle_beta   90.00
_cell.angle_gamma   90.00
#
_symmetry.space_group_name_H-M   'P 1'
#
loop_
_entity.id
_entity.type
_entity.pdbx_description
1 polymer ?
#
loop_
_entity_poly.entity_id
_entity_poly.type
_entity_poly.pdbx_seq_one_letter_code
_entity_poly.pdbx_strand_id
1 'polypeptide(L)'
;MTEYLETQTNDELDAAQRAAEQDKLRLVEELLARQKRVESVVHRQGHEGPRQQLVENLVHVQHLEELRSKLDQMPSDAIARILEALPPDDSLVVWELVAKARGEEILDELSDALRDTLRESLPAAPAVPAPPHKPITLNAFELKNGRLRQVEVDSKEDLAATTPIWVDLLAPSQEERQWVEDIFGLELPDADDLTDLEESARFYIEENGEVHLHSAFLLDKEDESRNVAVAFILHNNILFSMRDEELPVFRLQRLRARIQPGYVSEGKDVLLDLYGADVEYSADALEDIYAELEKVSRTVLTPQVTDDEAAEILSDIAKEEDLNGRIRRNVLDTRRALSFLMRSRLMSTEQHDDARQILRDIDSLDGHTSFLFGKINFLMDATVGFININQNKRISKLTTISVVFVPLNIIAGIGGMSEFSMMTQGVSWPLAYGAFVVAMGLFGWGTYVTLRYLETRKARKLLAARRAGREG
;
A
#
# COMPACT_ATOMS: atom_id res chain seq x y z
N MET A 1 6.95 50.59 -3.06
CA MET A 1 7.65 49.43 -2.48
C MET A 1 6.68 48.33 -2.04
N THR A 2 5.48 48.69 -1.57
CA THR A 2 4.41 47.72 -1.22
C THR A 2 3.76 47.07 -2.46
N GLU A 3 3.55 47.80 -3.53
CA GLU A 3 2.96 47.32 -4.80
C GLU A 3 3.87 46.32 -5.56
N TYR A 4 5.20 46.43 -5.39
CA TYR A 4 6.18 45.51 -6.00
C TYR A 4 6.28 44.17 -5.27
N LEU A 5 5.97 44.15 -3.97
CA LEU A 5 5.95 42.92 -3.15
C LEU A 5 4.65 42.12 -3.34
N GLU A 6 3.51 42.79 -3.56
CA GLU A 6 2.23 42.16 -3.85
C GLU A 6 2.22 41.50 -5.25
N THR A 7 2.89 42.11 -6.23
CA THR A 7 3.01 41.52 -7.59
C THR A 7 3.91 40.29 -7.62
N GLN A 8 5.01 40.26 -6.86
CA GLN A 8 5.88 39.08 -6.77
C GLN A 8 5.22 37.92 -6.03
N THR A 9 4.44 38.18 -4.98
CA THR A 9 3.70 37.13 -4.26
C THR A 9 2.58 36.52 -5.11
N ASN A 10 1.91 37.30 -5.95
CA ASN A 10 0.90 36.77 -6.88
C ASN A 10 1.54 35.94 -8.00
N ASP A 11 2.66 36.38 -8.58
CA ASP A 11 3.36 35.60 -9.62
C ASP A 11 3.92 34.26 -9.09
N GLU A 12 4.37 34.21 -7.83
CA GLU A 12 4.81 32.98 -7.18
C GLU A 12 3.62 32.03 -6.85
N LEU A 13 2.49 32.59 -6.42
CA LEU A 13 1.27 31.80 -6.19
C LEU A 13 0.73 31.20 -7.50
N ASP A 14 0.70 31.99 -8.57
CA ASP A 14 0.27 31.55 -9.90
C ASP A 14 1.22 30.49 -10.50
N ALA A 15 2.51 30.59 -10.22
CA ALA A 15 3.49 29.58 -10.63
C ALA A 15 3.33 28.28 -9.85
N ALA A 16 3.07 28.34 -8.54
CA ALA A 16 2.81 27.19 -7.71
C ALA A 16 1.49 26.47 -8.07
N GLN A 17 0.45 27.23 -8.39
CA GLN A 17 -0.82 26.66 -8.87
C GLN A 17 -0.67 25.94 -10.21
N ARG A 18 0.05 26.56 -11.18
CA ARG A 18 0.33 25.91 -12.48
C ARG A 18 1.18 24.66 -12.34
N ALA A 19 2.13 24.63 -11.41
CA ALA A 19 2.92 23.43 -11.13
C ALA A 19 2.05 22.30 -10.56
N ALA A 20 1.19 22.59 -9.60
CA ALA A 20 0.26 21.64 -9.01
C ALA A 20 -0.79 21.10 -10.03
N GLU A 21 -1.19 21.91 -10.99
CA GLU A 21 -2.07 21.48 -12.11
C GLU A 21 -1.36 20.58 -13.11
N GLN A 22 -0.08 20.88 -13.42
CA GLN A 22 0.74 20.02 -14.27
C GLN A 22 1.01 18.66 -13.63
N ASP A 23 1.19 18.60 -12.32
CA ASP A 23 1.38 17.35 -11.59
C ASP A 23 0.12 16.48 -11.62
N LYS A 24 -1.07 17.09 -11.47
CA LYS A 24 -2.36 16.38 -11.60
C LYS A 24 -2.58 15.83 -13.01
N LEU A 25 -2.27 16.60 -14.05
CA LEU A 25 -2.37 16.15 -15.44
C LEU A 25 -1.41 14.97 -15.70
N ARG A 26 -0.14 15.07 -15.26
CA ARG A 26 0.83 14.01 -15.38
C ARG A 26 0.38 12.72 -14.71
N LEU A 27 -0.21 12.82 -13.52
CA LEU A 27 -0.73 11.67 -12.79
C LEU A 27 -1.82 10.94 -13.60
N VAL A 28 -2.77 11.69 -14.18
CA VAL A 28 -3.85 11.11 -15.00
C VAL A 28 -3.28 10.50 -16.29
N GLU A 29 -2.36 11.18 -16.98
CA GLU A 29 -1.66 10.66 -18.17
C GLU A 29 -0.89 9.36 -17.87
N GLU A 30 -0.24 9.27 -16.72
CA GLU A 30 0.52 8.09 -16.31
C GLU A 30 -0.37 6.89 -16.03
N LEU A 31 -1.51 7.10 -15.35
CA LEU A 31 -2.51 6.07 -15.12
C LEU A 31 -3.13 5.57 -16.43
N LEU A 32 -3.49 6.47 -17.35
CA LEU A 32 -4.01 6.12 -18.69
C LEU A 32 -2.94 5.39 -19.55
N ALA A 33 -1.68 5.82 -19.49
CA ALA A 33 -0.58 5.16 -20.19
C ALA A 33 -0.26 3.77 -19.62
N ARG A 34 -0.46 3.57 -18.31
CA ARG A 34 -0.32 2.26 -17.65
C ARG A 34 -1.42 1.31 -18.12
N GLN A 35 -2.66 1.78 -18.20
CA GLN A 35 -3.79 1.03 -18.76
C GLN A 35 -3.51 0.57 -20.20
N LYS A 36 -3.12 1.49 -21.11
CA LYS A 36 -2.82 1.17 -22.50
C LYS A 36 -1.65 0.19 -22.66
N ARG A 37 -0.65 0.24 -21.77
CA ARG A 37 0.46 -0.72 -21.79
C ARG A 37 0.01 -2.13 -21.43
N VAL A 38 -0.85 -2.29 -20.44
CA VAL A 38 -1.42 -3.59 -20.06
C VAL A 38 -2.25 -4.16 -21.20
N GLU A 39 -3.16 -3.38 -21.81
CA GLU A 39 -3.94 -3.79 -22.99
C GLU A 39 -3.03 -4.22 -24.17
N SER A 40 -1.92 -3.52 -24.40
CA SER A 40 -1.00 -3.83 -25.50
C SER A 40 -0.15 -5.08 -25.27
N VAL A 41 0.16 -5.41 -24.03
CA VAL A 41 0.93 -6.63 -23.66
C VAL A 41 0.03 -7.87 -23.80
N VAL A 42 -1.22 -7.78 -23.39
CA VAL A 42 -2.17 -8.88 -23.48
C VAL A 42 -2.52 -9.20 -24.93
N HIS A 43 -2.72 -8.19 -25.79
CA HIS A 43 -2.96 -8.39 -27.23
C HIS A 43 -1.78 -9.02 -27.98
N ARG A 44 -0.54 -8.93 -27.46
CA ARG A 44 0.66 -9.52 -28.09
C ARG A 44 0.90 -10.99 -27.74
N GLN A 45 0.32 -11.52 -26.67
CA GLN A 45 0.51 -12.91 -26.25
C GLN A 45 -0.62 -13.82 -26.71
N GLY A 46 -0.89 -13.89 -27.99
CA GLY A 46 -1.93 -14.61 -28.72
C GLY A 46 -2.26 -16.07 -28.30
N HIS A 47 -2.67 -16.26 -27.06
CA HIS A 47 -3.30 -17.49 -26.59
C HIS A 47 -4.59 -17.10 -25.88
N GLU A 48 -5.72 -17.22 -26.61
CA GLU A 48 -7.05 -16.99 -26.10
C GLU A 48 -7.46 -18.09 -25.11
N GLY A 49 -7.25 -17.86 -23.82
CA GLY A 49 -7.83 -18.66 -22.74
C GLY A 49 -8.83 -17.85 -21.92
N PRO A 50 -9.96 -18.45 -21.46
CA PRO A 50 -10.96 -17.73 -20.66
C PRO A 50 -10.41 -17.09 -19.38
N ARG A 51 -9.32 -17.62 -18.82
CA ARG A 51 -8.61 -17.04 -17.67
C ARG A 51 -7.94 -15.70 -17.97
N GLN A 52 -7.42 -15.52 -19.17
CA GLN A 52 -6.67 -14.34 -19.56
C GLN A 52 -7.60 -13.14 -19.81
N GLN A 53 -8.78 -13.39 -20.40
CA GLN A 53 -9.83 -12.37 -20.55
C GLN A 53 -10.40 -11.90 -19.20
N LEU A 54 -10.40 -12.76 -18.20
CA LEU A 54 -10.87 -12.43 -16.85
C LEU A 54 -9.86 -11.58 -16.09
N VAL A 55 -8.58 -11.88 -16.19
CA VAL A 55 -7.48 -11.06 -15.64
C VAL A 55 -7.43 -9.70 -16.33
N GLU A 56 -7.61 -9.66 -17.65
CA GLU A 56 -7.68 -8.46 -18.47
C GLU A 56 -8.81 -7.52 -18.00
N ASN A 57 -10.01 -8.06 -17.83
CA ASN A 57 -11.15 -7.29 -17.35
C ASN A 57 -10.97 -6.82 -15.89
N LEU A 58 -10.35 -7.61 -15.03
CA LEU A 58 -10.08 -7.27 -13.64
C LEU A 58 -9.06 -6.15 -13.50
N VAL A 59 -7.94 -6.26 -14.19
CA VAL A 59 -6.90 -5.22 -14.22
C VAL A 59 -7.44 -3.93 -14.84
N HIS A 60 -8.27 -4.05 -15.90
CA HIS A 60 -8.93 -2.90 -16.52
C HIS A 60 -9.89 -2.19 -15.54
N VAL A 61 -10.74 -2.95 -14.85
CA VAL A 61 -11.68 -2.39 -13.84
C VAL A 61 -10.94 -1.78 -12.66
N GLN A 62 -9.87 -2.41 -12.19
CA GLN A 62 -9.09 -1.91 -11.07
C GLN A 62 -8.38 -0.59 -11.40
N HIS A 63 -7.79 -0.46 -12.59
CA HIS A 63 -7.18 0.79 -13.05
C HIS A 63 -8.21 1.91 -13.26
N LEU A 64 -9.41 1.58 -13.75
CA LEU A 64 -10.50 2.57 -13.88
C LEU A 64 -11.02 3.03 -12.51
N GLU A 65 -11.08 2.15 -11.51
CA GLU A 65 -11.47 2.50 -10.14
C GLU A 65 -10.39 3.36 -9.45
N GLU A 66 -9.12 3.07 -9.65
CA GLU A 66 -8.00 3.89 -9.17
C GLU A 66 -8.06 5.29 -9.79
N LEU A 67 -8.21 5.38 -11.11
CA LEU A 67 -8.36 6.64 -11.82
C LEU A 67 -9.59 7.41 -11.33
N ARG A 68 -10.73 6.75 -11.13
CA ARG A 68 -11.94 7.34 -10.59
C ARG A 68 -11.74 7.90 -9.19
N SER A 69 -11.11 7.14 -8.29
CA SER A 69 -10.83 7.59 -6.92
C SER A 69 -9.96 8.84 -6.88
N LYS A 70 -8.98 8.96 -7.78
CA LYS A 70 -8.15 10.18 -7.88
C LYS A 70 -8.93 11.35 -8.48
N LEU A 71 -9.78 11.13 -9.47
CA LEU A 71 -10.65 12.15 -10.06
C LEU A 71 -11.69 12.67 -9.05
N ASP A 72 -12.26 11.81 -8.22
CA ASP A 72 -13.21 12.18 -7.17
C ASP A 72 -12.61 13.12 -6.11
N GLN A 73 -11.31 13.07 -5.90
CA GLN A 73 -10.57 13.97 -5.00
C GLN A 73 -10.24 15.34 -5.62
N MET A 74 -10.43 15.50 -6.94
CA MET A 74 -10.13 16.75 -7.66
C MET A 74 -11.35 17.66 -7.75
N PRO A 75 -11.20 18.99 -7.70
CA PRO A 75 -12.29 19.93 -7.94
C PRO A 75 -12.68 19.92 -9.43
N SER A 76 -13.94 20.30 -9.74
CA SER A 76 -14.54 20.23 -11.08
C SER A 76 -13.79 21.04 -12.13
N ASP A 77 -13.28 22.21 -11.76
CA ASP A 77 -12.44 23.07 -12.61
C ASP A 77 -11.10 22.43 -12.99
N ALA A 78 -10.49 21.64 -12.10
CA ALA A 78 -9.26 20.91 -12.40
C ALA A 78 -9.53 19.75 -13.35
N ILE A 79 -10.65 19.04 -13.19
CA ILE A 79 -11.05 17.95 -14.10
C ILE A 79 -11.36 18.51 -15.50
N ALA A 80 -12.04 19.65 -15.59
CA ALA A 80 -12.31 20.31 -16.87
C ALA A 80 -11.01 20.63 -17.63
N ARG A 81 -10.01 21.20 -16.96
CA ARG A 81 -8.70 21.48 -17.56
C ARG A 81 -7.94 20.21 -17.99
N ILE A 82 -8.06 19.13 -17.23
CA ILE A 82 -7.48 17.83 -17.61
C ILE A 82 -8.15 17.30 -18.87
N LEU A 83 -9.48 17.36 -18.96
CA LEU A 83 -10.24 16.92 -20.15
C LEU A 83 -9.85 17.73 -21.40
N GLU A 84 -9.57 19.02 -21.26
CA GLU A 84 -9.11 19.88 -22.37
C GLU A 84 -7.67 19.59 -22.81
N ALA A 85 -6.83 19.13 -21.92
CA ALA A 85 -5.42 18.83 -22.19
C ALA A 85 -5.19 17.41 -22.75
N LEU A 86 -6.11 16.48 -22.53
CA LEU A 86 -5.99 15.09 -22.95
C LEU A 86 -6.35 14.88 -24.44
N PRO A 87 -5.78 13.85 -25.10
CA PRO A 87 -6.24 13.39 -26.41
C PRO A 87 -7.72 12.99 -26.39
N PRO A 88 -8.46 13.11 -27.51
CA PRO A 88 -9.92 12.86 -27.55
C PRO A 88 -10.33 11.49 -27.00
N ASP A 89 -9.59 10.42 -27.31
CA ASP A 89 -9.90 9.07 -26.84
C ASP A 89 -9.72 8.95 -25.32
N ASP A 90 -8.72 9.60 -24.75
CA ASP A 90 -8.42 9.58 -23.31
C ASP A 90 -9.37 10.48 -22.52
N SER A 91 -9.80 11.60 -23.12
CA SER A 91 -10.80 12.48 -22.52
C SER A 91 -12.17 11.79 -22.41
N LEU A 92 -12.55 10.94 -23.37
CA LEU A 92 -13.78 10.16 -23.28
C LEU A 92 -13.74 9.14 -22.13
N VAL A 93 -12.62 8.45 -21.93
CA VAL A 93 -12.45 7.51 -20.80
C VAL A 93 -12.59 8.23 -19.46
N VAL A 94 -11.92 9.37 -19.29
CA VAL A 94 -12.04 10.19 -18.07
C VAL A 94 -13.47 10.72 -17.90
N TRP A 95 -14.10 11.15 -18.98
CA TRP A 95 -15.49 11.65 -18.97
C TRP A 95 -16.50 10.59 -18.52
N GLU A 96 -16.40 9.36 -19.02
CA GLU A 96 -17.29 8.25 -18.62
C GLU A 96 -17.22 7.96 -17.11
N LEU A 97 -16.06 8.18 -16.49
CA LEU A 97 -15.87 7.95 -15.06
C LEU A 97 -16.52 9.03 -14.18
N VAL A 98 -16.50 10.31 -14.62
CA VAL A 98 -16.93 11.45 -13.80
C VAL A 98 -18.33 11.96 -14.15
N ALA A 99 -18.83 11.70 -15.36
CA ALA A 99 -20.06 12.28 -15.90
C ALA A 99 -21.30 11.97 -15.04
N LYS A 100 -21.39 10.78 -14.46
CA LYS A 100 -22.55 10.37 -13.65
C LYS A 100 -22.68 11.13 -12.32
N ALA A 101 -21.57 11.54 -11.74
CA ALA A 101 -21.53 12.14 -10.41
C ALA A 101 -21.50 13.68 -10.47
N ARG A 102 -20.77 14.26 -11.43
CA ARG A 102 -20.43 15.68 -11.46
C ARG A 102 -20.46 16.29 -12.88
N GLY A 103 -21.13 15.60 -13.82
CA GLY A 103 -21.08 15.96 -15.24
C GLY A 103 -21.50 17.40 -15.55
N GLU A 104 -22.60 17.89 -15.00
CA GLU A 104 -23.07 19.26 -15.25
C GLU A 104 -22.08 20.31 -14.73
N GLU A 105 -21.52 20.13 -13.54
CA GLU A 105 -20.53 21.05 -12.97
C GLU A 105 -19.25 21.14 -13.82
N ILE A 106 -18.83 20.00 -14.38
CA ILE A 106 -17.63 19.94 -15.23
C ILE A 106 -17.92 20.52 -16.60
N LEU A 107 -19.11 20.27 -17.16
CA LEU A 107 -19.54 20.83 -18.46
C LEU A 107 -19.59 22.36 -18.44
N ASP A 108 -19.96 22.96 -17.32
CA ASP A 108 -20.03 24.41 -17.18
C ASP A 108 -18.65 25.10 -17.25
N GLU A 109 -17.58 24.35 -16.89
CA GLU A 109 -16.20 24.84 -16.90
C GLU A 109 -15.45 24.52 -18.21
N LEU A 110 -16.05 23.73 -19.16
CA LEU A 110 -15.43 23.34 -20.42
C LEU A 110 -15.68 24.36 -21.55
N SER A 111 -14.76 24.38 -22.50
CA SER A 111 -14.93 25.12 -23.76
C SER A 111 -16.11 24.58 -24.58
N ASP A 112 -16.80 25.44 -25.32
CA ASP A 112 -18.01 25.10 -26.05
C ASP A 112 -17.84 23.92 -27.02
N ALA A 113 -16.70 23.81 -27.68
CA ALA A 113 -16.40 22.73 -28.64
C ALA A 113 -16.27 21.34 -27.98
N LEU A 114 -15.64 21.26 -26.80
CA LEU A 114 -15.48 19.99 -26.08
C LEU A 114 -16.75 19.62 -25.32
N ARG A 115 -17.49 20.61 -24.82
CA ARG A 115 -18.79 20.46 -24.16
C ARG A 115 -19.78 19.77 -25.07
N ASP A 116 -19.94 20.22 -26.34
CA ASP A 116 -20.87 19.63 -27.29
C ASP A 116 -20.47 18.19 -27.62
N THR A 117 -19.19 17.91 -27.83
CA THR A 117 -18.67 16.56 -28.10
C THR A 117 -18.92 15.59 -26.95
N LEU A 118 -18.69 16.02 -25.72
CA LEU A 118 -18.87 15.18 -24.54
C LEU A 118 -20.35 14.99 -24.18
N ARG A 119 -21.22 15.97 -24.52
CA ARG A 119 -22.67 15.86 -24.37
C ARG A 119 -23.28 14.86 -25.32
N GLU A 120 -22.80 14.79 -26.57
CA GLU A 120 -23.25 13.81 -27.57
C GLU A 120 -22.79 12.39 -27.25
N SER A 121 -21.68 12.21 -26.51
CA SER A 121 -21.16 10.90 -26.12
C SER A 121 -21.91 10.26 -24.94
N LEU A 122 -22.75 11.00 -24.22
CA LEU A 122 -23.58 10.43 -23.15
C LEU A 122 -24.78 9.68 -23.78
N PRO A 123 -24.99 8.38 -23.45
CA PRO A 123 -26.24 7.72 -23.77
C PRO A 123 -27.38 8.49 -23.10
N ALA A 124 -28.42 8.81 -23.88
CA ALA A 124 -29.58 9.60 -23.45
C ALA A 124 -30.07 9.08 -22.08
N ALA A 125 -29.99 9.93 -21.07
CA ALA A 125 -30.42 9.61 -19.73
C ALA A 125 -31.93 9.30 -19.73
N PRO A 126 -32.37 8.20 -19.13
CA PRO A 126 -33.79 8.06 -18.81
C PRO A 126 -34.13 9.10 -17.76
N ALA A 127 -35.05 10.00 -18.10
CA ALA A 127 -35.59 11.02 -17.23
C ALA A 127 -36.42 10.34 -16.12
N VAL A 128 -35.81 10.10 -14.98
CA VAL A 128 -36.41 10.10 -13.62
C VAL A 128 -35.24 10.16 -12.65
N PRO A 129 -35.16 11.09 -11.66
CA PRO A 129 -34.20 10.96 -10.59
C PRO A 129 -34.57 9.72 -9.78
N ALA A 130 -33.78 8.68 -9.89
CA ALA A 130 -33.85 7.56 -8.97
C ALA A 130 -33.58 8.10 -7.55
N PRO A 131 -34.35 7.68 -6.54
CA PRO A 131 -34.04 8.02 -5.15
C PRO A 131 -32.61 7.57 -4.83
N PRO A 132 -31.92 8.25 -3.91
CA PRO A 132 -30.55 7.87 -3.54
C PRO A 132 -30.58 6.39 -3.18
N HIS A 133 -29.89 5.56 -3.97
CA HIS A 133 -29.77 4.14 -3.68
C HIS A 133 -29.10 4.03 -2.30
N LYS A 134 -29.88 3.57 -1.34
CA LYS A 134 -29.37 3.10 -0.06
C LYS A 134 -28.25 2.08 -0.42
N PRO A 135 -27.07 2.18 0.15
CA PRO A 135 -26.05 1.17 -0.14
C PRO A 135 -26.66 -0.20 0.15
N ILE A 136 -26.62 -1.09 -0.85
CA ILE A 136 -27.22 -2.42 -0.73
C ILE A 136 -26.38 -3.17 0.32
N THR A 137 -26.92 -3.29 1.53
CA THR A 137 -26.25 -3.89 2.68
C THR A 137 -26.54 -5.38 2.78
N LEU A 138 -27.66 -5.84 2.21
CA LEU A 138 -28.09 -7.23 2.20
C LEU A 138 -28.25 -7.73 0.75
N ASN A 139 -27.47 -8.76 0.39
CA ASN A 139 -27.50 -9.38 -0.93
C ASN A 139 -27.80 -10.87 -0.81
N ALA A 140 -28.81 -11.35 -1.56
CA ALA A 140 -29.07 -12.78 -1.72
C ALA A 140 -28.61 -13.27 -3.09
N PHE A 141 -28.01 -14.46 -3.15
CA PHE A 141 -27.49 -15.04 -4.37
C PHE A 141 -28.10 -16.43 -4.61
N GLU A 142 -28.83 -16.53 -5.71
CA GLU A 142 -29.45 -17.78 -6.17
C GLU A 142 -28.64 -18.44 -7.30
N LEU A 143 -28.75 -19.75 -7.41
CA LEU A 143 -28.18 -20.49 -8.52
C LEU A 143 -29.21 -20.61 -9.65
N LYS A 144 -28.96 -19.95 -10.79
CA LYS A 144 -29.78 -20.06 -12.00
C LYS A 144 -28.96 -20.54 -13.19
N ASN A 145 -29.34 -21.67 -13.75
CA ASN A 145 -28.63 -22.30 -14.88
C ASN A 145 -27.12 -22.53 -14.57
N GLY A 146 -26.79 -22.88 -13.33
CA GLY A 146 -25.43 -23.09 -12.86
C GLY A 146 -24.62 -21.81 -12.67
N ARG A 147 -25.23 -20.64 -12.69
CA ARG A 147 -24.59 -19.35 -12.47
C ARG A 147 -25.18 -18.64 -11.26
N LEU A 148 -24.33 -17.96 -10.52
CA LEU A 148 -24.75 -17.15 -9.38
C LEU A 148 -25.46 -15.87 -9.89
N ARG A 149 -26.70 -15.68 -9.45
CA ARG A 149 -27.50 -14.50 -9.73
C ARG A 149 -27.76 -13.74 -8.42
N GLN A 150 -27.37 -12.49 -8.39
CA GLN A 150 -27.72 -11.58 -7.30
C GLN A 150 -29.20 -11.20 -7.40
N VAL A 151 -29.89 -11.25 -6.28
CA VAL A 151 -31.25 -10.77 -6.09
C VAL A 151 -31.17 -9.58 -5.13
N GLU A 152 -31.71 -8.45 -5.55
CA GLU A 152 -31.85 -7.27 -4.69
C GLU A 152 -32.91 -7.55 -3.63
N VAL A 153 -32.61 -7.22 -2.38
CA VAL A 153 -33.45 -7.46 -1.21
C VAL A 153 -33.70 -6.13 -0.55
N ASP A 154 -34.87 -5.59 -0.75
CA ASP A 154 -35.30 -4.30 -0.16
C ASP A 154 -36.25 -4.48 1.02
N SER A 155 -36.80 -5.70 1.20
CA SER A 155 -37.76 -6.03 2.24
C SER A 155 -37.61 -7.46 2.74
N LYS A 156 -38.21 -7.74 3.92
CA LYS A 156 -38.28 -9.10 4.49
C LYS A 156 -39.00 -10.07 3.56
N GLU A 157 -40.05 -9.61 2.88
CA GLU A 157 -40.85 -10.37 1.91
C GLU A 157 -40.01 -10.77 0.70
N ASP A 158 -39.15 -9.89 0.19
CA ASP A 158 -38.25 -10.18 -0.91
C ASP A 158 -37.27 -11.28 -0.52
N LEU A 159 -36.66 -11.18 0.67
CA LEU A 159 -35.72 -12.20 1.17
C LEU A 159 -36.43 -13.55 1.35
N ALA A 160 -37.65 -13.56 1.88
CA ALA A 160 -38.43 -14.78 2.08
C ALA A 160 -38.86 -15.46 0.77
N ALA A 161 -38.93 -14.70 -0.34
CA ALA A 161 -39.24 -15.24 -1.66
C ALA A 161 -38.03 -15.83 -2.39
N THR A 162 -36.80 -15.65 -1.87
CA THR A 162 -35.59 -16.16 -2.48
C THR A 162 -35.27 -17.62 -2.07
N THR A 163 -34.52 -18.31 -2.93
CA THR A 163 -33.90 -19.61 -2.59
C THR A 163 -32.37 -19.49 -2.69
N PRO A 164 -31.74 -18.77 -1.76
CA PRO A 164 -30.33 -18.45 -1.88
C PRO A 164 -29.43 -19.63 -1.55
N ILE A 165 -28.28 -19.69 -2.18
CA ILE A 165 -27.14 -20.52 -1.74
C ILE A 165 -26.14 -19.70 -0.93
N TRP A 166 -26.22 -18.35 -1.04
CA TRP A 166 -25.37 -17.42 -0.32
C TRP A 166 -26.15 -16.13 0.00
N VAL A 167 -26.08 -15.69 1.25
CA VAL A 167 -26.60 -14.41 1.73
C VAL A 167 -25.42 -13.61 2.28
N ASP A 168 -25.19 -12.43 1.70
CA ASP A 168 -24.04 -11.58 2.02
C ASP A 168 -24.51 -10.28 2.68
N LEU A 169 -24.09 -10.07 3.92
CA LEU A 169 -24.42 -8.91 4.75
C LEU A 169 -23.20 -8.00 4.85
N LEU A 170 -23.29 -6.80 4.30
CA LEU A 170 -22.25 -5.77 4.33
C LEU A 170 -22.70 -4.61 5.23
N ALA A 171 -22.12 -4.47 6.40
CA ALA A 171 -22.52 -3.48 7.41
C ALA A 171 -24.06 -3.44 7.62
N PRO A 172 -24.69 -4.60 7.90
CA PRO A 172 -26.14 -4.71 7.94
C PRO A 172 -26.73 -3.87 9.08
N SER A 173 -27.89 -3.27 8.83
CA SER A 173 -28.70 -2.64 9.87
C SER A 173 -29.26 -3.69 10.82
N GLN A 174 -29.67 -3.27 12.03
CA GLN A 174 -30.32 -4.16 13.01
C GLN A 174 -31.61 -4.79 12.45
N GLU A 175 -32.32 -4.07 11.59
CA GLU A 175 -33.53 -4.55 10.92
C GLU A 175 -33.22 -5.65 9.91
N GLU A 176 -32.20 -5.51 9.10
CA GLU A 176 -31.75 -6.51 8.11
C GLU A 176 -31.24 -7.78 8.80
N ARG A 177 -30.53 -7.64 9.91
CA ARG A 177 -30.11 -8.78 10.76
C ARG A 177 -31.34 -9.56 11.23
N GLN A 178 -32.34 -8.87 11.79
CA GLN A 178 -33.58 -9.46 12.28
C GLN A 178 -34.35 -10.19 11.14
N TRP A 179 -34.36 -9.66 9.91
CA TRP A 179 -34.98 -10.36 8.77
C TRP A 179 -34.33 -11.71 8.51
N VAL A 180 -32.98 -11.74 8.49
CA VAL A 180 -32.23 -12.97 8.25
C VAL A 180 -32.47 -13.98 9.38
N GLU A 181 -32.39 -13.55 10.63
CA GLU A 181 -32.63 -14.41 11.79
C GLU A 181 -34.05 -15.00 11.80
N ASP A 182 -35.06 -14.17 11.53
CA ASP A 182 -36.48 -14.60 11.54
C ASP A 182 -36.82 -15.56 10.38
N ILE A 183 -36.25 -15.34 9.17
CA ILE A 183 -36.57 -16.15 7.98
C ILE A 183 -35.83 -17.47 7.99
N PHE A 184 -34.55 -17.47 8.35
CA PHE A 184 -33.71 -18.67 8.28
C PHE A 184 -33.61 -19.42 9.63
N GLY A 185 -34.05 -18.79 10.73
CA GLY A 185 -34.08 -19.42 12.05
C GLY A 185 -32.68 -19.61 12.63
N LEU A 186 -31.76 -18.67 12.36
CA LEU A 186 -30.39 -18.65 12.85
C LEU A 186 -30.12 -17.39 13.69
N GLU A 187 -29.04 -17.40 14.46
CA GLU A 187 -28.57 -16.26 15.24
C GLU A 187 -27.29 -15.68 14.64
N LEU A 188 -27.30 -14.38 14.34
CA LEU A 188 -26.13 -13.69 13.79
C LEU A 188 -25.21 -13.22 14.92
N PRO A 189 -23.88 -13.44 14.83
CA PRO A 189 -22.92 -13.05 15.85
C PRO A 189 -22.84 -11.53 15.99
N ASP A 190 -22.59 -11.04 17.19
CA ASP A 190 -22.30 -9.63 17.42
C ASP A 190 -20.86 -9.28 17.01
N ALA A 191 -20.59 -7.97 16.81
CA ALA A 191 -19.27 -7.50 16.37
C ALA A 191 -18.15 -7.86 17.37
N ASP A 192 -18.47 -7.91 18.67
CA ASP A 192 -17.52 -8.25 19.74
C ASP A 192 -17.10 -9.73 19.66
N ASP A 193 -17.99 -10.63 19.25
CA ASP A 193 -17.73 -12.07 19.12
C ASP A 193 -16.73 -12.38 17.99
N LEU A 194 -16.60 -11.48 17.00
CA LEU A 194 -15.72 -11.65 15.84
C LEU A 194 -14.24 -11.45 16.17
N THR A 195 -13.93 -10.83 17.31
CA THR A 195 -12.56 -10.45 17.68
C THR A 195 -11.89 -11.41 18.66
N ASP A 196 -12.60 -12.45 19.10
CA ASP A 196 -12.06 -13.44 20.03
C ASP A 196 -10.82 -14.16 19.50
N LEU A 197 -9.84 -14.40 20.38
CA LEU A 197 -8.59 -15.08 20.03
C LEU A 197 -8.66 -16.60 20.22
N GLU A 198 -9.63 -17.08 20.98
CA GLU A 198 -9.78 -18.51 21.28
C GLU A 198 -10.38 -19.26 20.08
N GLU A 199 -9.70 -20.32 19.62
CA GLU A 199 -10.16 -21.14 18.49
C GLU A 199 -11.56 -21.72 18.72
N SER A 200 -11.88 -22.11 19.96
CA SER A 200 -13.18 -22.66 20.33
C SER A 200 -14.33 -21.64 20.28
N ALA A 201 -14.06 -20.35 20.44
CA ALA A 201 -15.03 -19.29 20.30
C ALA A 201 -15.24 -18.87 18.83
N ARG A 202 -14.28 -19.17 17.97
CA ARG A 202 -14.30 -18.75 16.56
C ARG A 202 -14.80 -19.83 15.59
N PHE A 203 -14.59 -21.12 15.90
CA PHE A 203 -14.93 -22.23 15.02
C PHE A 203 -15.70 -23.28 15.82
N TYR A 204 -17.03 -23.29 15.68
CA TYR A 204 -17.89 -24.20 16.44
C TYR A 204 -19.10 -24.66 15.64
N ILE A 205 -19.75 -25.69 16.12
CA ILE A 205 -21.01 -26.23 15.58
C ILE A 205 -22.04 -26.16 16.67
N GLU A 206 -23.15 -25.49 16.39
CA GLU A 206 -24.32 -25.40 17.28
C GLU A 206 -25.05 -26.73 17.35
N GLU A 207 -25.88 -26.89 18.40
CA GLU A 207 -26.72 -28.09 18.58
C GLU A 207 -27.74 -28.29 17.44
N ASN A 208 -28.15 -27.21 16.78
CA ASN A 208 -29.06 -27.22 15.61
C ASN A 208 -28.32 -27.58 14.28
N GLY A 209 -26.98 -27.73 14.32
CA GLY A 209 -26.15 -28.08 13.17
C GLY A 209 -25.60 -26.88 12.39
N GLU A 210 -25.78 -25.67 12.87
CA GLU A 210 -25.14 -24.47 12.32
C GLU A 210 -23.62 -24.54 12.53
N VAL A 211 -22.87 -24.15 11.50
CA VAL A 211 -21.40 -24.09 11.55
C VAL A 211 -21.00 -22.65 11.52
N HIS A 212 -20.40 -22.17 12.58
CA HIS A 212 -19.89 -20.81 12.74
C HIS A 212 -18.39 -20.77 12.52
N LEU A 213 -17.95 -19.82 11.67
CA LEU A 213 -16.55 -19.60 11.33
C LEU A 213 -16.27 -18.09 11.36
N HIS A 214 -15.56 -17.63 12.36
CA HIS A 214 -15.15 -16.24 12.48
C HIS A 214 -13.71 -16.12 11.98
N SER A 215 -13.55 -15.58 10.79
CA SER A 215 -12.26 -15.51 10.07
C SER A 215 -11.84 -14.06 9.83
N ALA A 216 -10.57 -13.84 9.63
CA ALA A 216 -10.03 -12.56 9.22
C ALA A 216 -9.61 -12.64 7.75
N PHE A 217 -9.89 -11.58 6.98
CA PHE A 217 -9.54 -11.44 5.58
C PHE A 217 -8.65 -10.24 5.37
N LEU A 218 -7.65 -10.34 4.50
CA LEU A 218 -6.74 -9.25 4.22
C LEU A 218 -7.44 -8.16 3.40
N LEU A 219 -7.31 -6.92 3.84
CA LEU A 219 -7.61 -5.72 3.07
C LEU A 219 -6.33 -4.91 2.99
N ASP A 220 -5.70 -4.92 1.81
CA ASP A 220 -4.52 -4.13 1.51
C ASP A 220 -4.91 -2.93 0.66
N LYS A 221 -4.65 -1.72 1.18
CA LYS A 221 -4.81 -0.45 0.50
C LYS A 221 -3.50 0.32 0.61
N GLU A 222 -3.20 1.16 -0.38
CA GLU A 222 -1.92 1.89 -0.53
C GLU A 222 -1.37 2.52 0.76
N ASP A 223 -2.25 3.00 1.66
CA ASP A 223 -1.83 3.69 2.89
C ASP A 223 -2.22 2.94 4.18
N GLU A 224 -3.04 1.89 4.10
CA GLU A 224 -3.55 1.21 5.28
C GLU A 224 -3.92 -0.25 4.98
N SER A 225 -3.07 -1.17 5.42
CA SER A 225 -3.35 -2.60 5.35
C SER A 225 -3.92 -3.09 6.67
N ARG A 226 -5.00 -3.89 6.64
CA ARG A 226 -5.62 -4.46 7.84
C ARG A 226 -6.29 -5.79 7.58
N ASN A 227 -6.52 -6.54 8.65
CA ASN A 227 -7.35 -7.72 8.61
C ASN A 227 -8.77 -7.36 9.03
N VAL A 228 -9.75 -7.61 8.16
CA VAL A 228 -11.17 -7.38 8.38
C VAL A 228 -11.81 -8.66 8.89
N ALA A 229 -12.55 -8.57 9.97
CA ALA A 229 -13.30 -9.71 10.51
C ALA A 229 -14.49 -10.05 9.61
N VAL A 230 -14.68 -11.34 9.34
CA VAL A 230 -15.80 -11.89 8.58
C VAL A 230 -16.39 -13.05 9.34
N ALA A 231 -17.68 -12.97 9.64
CA ALA A 231 -18.44 -14.11 10.14
C ALA A 231 -19.02 -14.91 8.97
N PHE A 232 -18.82 -16.21 9.00
CA PHE A 232 -19.49 -17.15 8.13
C PHE A 232 -20.35 -18.09 8.95
N ILE A 233 -21.59 -18.30 8.50
CA ILE A 233 -22.49 -19.31 9.05
C ILE A 233 -22.93 -20.22 7.91
N LEU A 234 -22.74 -21.53 8.08
CA LEU A 234 -23.29 -22.53 7.17
C LEU A 234 -24.51 -23.16 7.84
N HIS A 235 -25.67 -22.89 7.27
CA HIS A 235 -26.94 -23.44 7.72
C HIS A 235 -27.76 -23.91 6.53
N ASN A 236 -28.27 -25.16 6.57
CA ASN A 236 -29.09 -25.76 5.50
C ASN A 236 -28.51 -25.65 4.07
N ASN A 237 -27.21 -25.83 3.89
CA ASN A 237 -26.46 -25.65 2.64
C ASN A 237 -26.39 -24.20 2.13
N ILE A 238 -26.86 -23.25 2.89
CA ILE A 238 -26.75 -21.81 2.60
C ILE A 238 -25.53 -21.27 3.35
N LEU A 239 -24.73 -20.45 2.67
CA LEU A 239 -23.70 -19.65 3.31
C LEU A 239 -24.26 -18.28 3.67
N PHE A 240 -24.10 -17.88 4.91
CA PHE A 240 -24.29 -16.51 5.35
C PHE A 240 -22.91 -15.91 5.63
N SER A 241 -22.65 -14.72 5.08
CA SER A 241 -21.42 -13.99 5.34
C SER A 241 -21.76 -12.60 5.87
N MET A 242 -21.08 -12.16 6.92
CA MET A 242 -21.31 -10.83 7.52
C MET A 242 -19.95 -10.16 7.75
N ARG A 243 -19.84 -8.90 7.34
CA ARG A 243 -18.67 -8.06 7.51
C ARG A 243 -19.06 -6.58 7.49
N ASP A 244 -18.16 -5.73 8.02
CA ASP A 244 -18.40 -4.28 8.07
C ASP A 244 -17.87 -3.53 6.85
N GLU A 245 -16.97 -4.15 6.06
CA GLU A 245 -16.32 -3.53 4.92
C GLU A 245 -16.34 -4.41 3.67
N GLU A 246 -16.38 -3.77 2.50
CA GLU A 246 -16.26 -4.46 1.23
C GLU A 246 -14.83 -4.94 1.00
N LEU A 247 -14.71 -6.24 0.70
CA LEU A 247 -13.44 -6.91 0.44
C LEU A 247 -13.27 -7.25 -1.04
N PRO A 248 -12.08 -7.04 -1.63
CA PRO A 248 -11.82 -7.33 -3.04
C PRO A 248 -12.14 -8.78 -3.41
N VAL A 249 -11.83 -9.74 -2.53
CA VAL A 249 -12.07 -11.16 -2.75
C VAL A 249 -13.55 -11.51 -2.89
N PHE A 250 -14.44 -10.84 -2.14
CA PHE A 250 -15.89 -11.03 -2.26
C PHE A 250 -16.41 -10.54 -3.62
N ARG A 251 -15.91 -9.39 -4.07
CA ARG A 251 -16.25 -8.85 -5.39
C ARG A 251 -15.81 -9.78 -6.51
N LEU A 252 -14.59 -10.31 -6.40
CA LEU A 252 -14.03 -11.25 -7.36
C LEU A 252 -14.85 -12.55 -7.42
N GLN A 253 -15.19 -13.11 -6.27
CA GLN A 253 -15.98 -14.32 -6.17
C GLN A 253 -17.37 -14.15 -6.83
N ARG A 254 -18.08 -13.07 -6.53
CA ARG A 254 -19.37 -12.75 -7.17
C ARG A 254 -19.25 -12.66 -8.69
N LEU A 255 -18.17 -12.08 -9.19
CA LEU A 255 -17.91 -11.95 -10.63
C LEU A 255 -17.64 -13.33 -11.27
N ARG A 256 -16.75 -14.13 -10.69
CA ARG A 256 -16.39 -15.47 -11.18
C ARG A 256 -17.63 -16.37 -11.28
N ALA A 257 -18.40 -16.47 -10.21
CA ALA A 257 -19.59 -17.31 -10.14
C ALA A 257 -20.75 -16.83 -11.05
N ARG A 258 -20.81 -15.53 -11.39
CA ARG A 258 -21.76 -14.98 -12.37
C ARG A 258 -21.40 -15.37 -13.80
N ILE A 259 -20.11 -15.39 -14.13
CA ILE A 259 -19.65 -15.60 -15.52
C ILE A 259 -19.53 -17.09 -15.84
N GLN A 260 -19.02 -17.92 -14.94
CA GLN A 260 -18.74 -19.32 -15.15
C GLN A 260 -19.90 -20.21 -14.67
N PRO A 261 -20.60 -20.91 -15.58
CA PRO A 261 -21.63 -21.86 -15.16
C PRO A 261 -20.99 -23.10 -14.52
N GLY A 262 -21.57 -23.52 -13.39
CA GLY A 262 -21.08 -24.70 -12.63
C GLY A 262 -19.84 -24.41 -11.78
N TYR A 263 -19.48 -23.14 -11.61
CA TYR A 263 -18.33 -22.74 -10.76
C TYR A 263 -18.60 -23.00 -9.27
N VAL A 264 -19.80 -22.78 -8.81
CA VAL A 264 -20.28 -23.11 -7.47
C VAL A 264 -21.61 -23.87 -7.58
N SER A 265 -21.86 -24.77 -6.65
CA SER A 265 -23.10 -25.57 -6.61
C SER A 265 -23.86 -25.38 -5.29
N GLU A 266 -23.18 -25.06 -4.21
CA GLU A 266 -23.76 -24.84 -2.88
C GLU A 266 -22.94 -23.79 -2.08
N GLY A 267 -23.44 -23.40 -0.91
CA GLY A 267 -22.78 -22.39 -0.07
C GLY A 267 -21.37 -22.77 0.39
N LYS A 268 -21.07 -24.06 0.55
CA LYS A 268 -19.71 -24.51 0.92
C LYS A 268 -18.68 -24.26 -0.19
N ASP A 269 -19.09 -24.37 -1.46
CA ASP A 269 -18.19 -24.08 -2.58
C ASP A 269 -17.86 -22.59 -2.60
N VAL A 270 -18.86 -21.72 -2.32
CA VAL A 270 -18.66 -20.27 -2.19
C VAL A 270 -17.67 -19.97 -1.06
N LEU A 271 -17.81 -20.62 0.09
CA LEU A 271 -16.92 -20.45 1.24
C LEU A 271 -15.47 -20.83 0.92
N LEU A 272 -15.27 -22.00 0.28
CA LEU A 272 -13.94 -22.49 -0.11
C LEU A 272 -13.29 -21.57 -1.14
N ASP A 273 -14.08 -21.07 -2.10
CA ASP A 273 -13.59 -20.14 -3.10
C ASP A 273 -13.17 -18.78 -2.48
N LEU A 274 -13.94 -18.29 -1.49
CA LEU A 274 -13.57 -17.09 -0.75
C LEU A 274 -12.26 -17.26 0.00
N TYR A 275 -12.06 -18.41 0.68
CA TYR A 275 -10.78 -18.68 1.36
C TYR A 275 -9.63 -18.84 0.37
N GLY A 276 -9.86 -19.52 -0.76
CA GLY A 276 -8.87 -19.64 -1.82
C GLY A 276 -8.47 -18.28 -2.41
N ALA A 277 -9.47 -17.43 -2.69
CA ALA A 277 -9.24 -16.08 -3.21
C ALA A 277 -8.51 -15.17 -2.22
N ASP A 278 -8.74 -15.31 -0.92
CA ASP A 278 -8.01 -14.55 0.11
C ASP A 278 -6.55 -14.99 0.23
N VAL A 279 -6.29 -16.28 0.07
CA VAL A 279 -4.91 -16.82 0.00
C VAL A 279 -4.18 -16.33 -1.26
N GLU A 280 -4.86 -16.32 -2.43
CA GLU A 280 -4.31 -15.74 -3.66
C GLU A 280 -4.01 -14.22 -3.48
N TYR A 281 -4.94 -13.47 -2.90
CA TYR A 281 -4.77 -12.05 -2.62
C TYR A 281 -3.60 -11.78 -1.66
N SER A 282 -3.44 -12.63 -0.65
CA SER A 282 -2.30 -12.59 0.27
C SER A 282 -0.98 -12.91 -0.43
N ALA A 283 -0.99 -13.78 -1.45
CA ALA A 283 0.19 -14.09 -2.26
C ALA A 283 0.62 -12.87 -3.11
N ASP A 284 -0.33 -12.19 -3.74
CA ASP A 284 -0.07 -10.98 -4.52
C ASP A 284 0.55 -9.88 -3.63
N ALA A 285 -0.01 -9.66 -2.44
CA ALA A 285 0.55 -8.71 -1.47
C ALA A 285 1.97 -9.08 -1.01
N LEU A 286 2.29 -10.39 -0.90
CA LEU A 286 3.66 -10.83 -0.61
C LEU A 286 4.64 -10.54 -1.77
N GLU A 287 4.19 -10.63 -3.02
CA GLU A 287 5.00 -10.27 -4.18
C GLU A 287 5.34 -8.77 -4.18
N ASP A 288 4.38 -7.93 -3.78
CA ASP A 288 4.62 -6.49 -3.62
C ASP A 288 5.65 -6.20 -2.52
N ILE A 289 5.58 -6.87 -1.36
CA ILE A 289 6.62 -6.80 -0.31
C ILE A 289 7.99 -7.21 -0.87
N TYR A 290 8.07 -8.30 -1.67
CA TYR A 290 9.34 -8.71 -2.28
C TYR A 290 9.92 -7.62 -3.17
N ALA A 291 9.09 -6.98 -4.00
CA ALA A 291 9.50 -5.92 -4.92
C ALA A 291 9.98 -4.67 -4.15
N GLU A 292 9.26 -4.26 -3.10
CA GLU A 292 9.64 -3.10 -2.29
C GLU A 292 10.93 -3.35 -1.51
N LEU A 293 11.06 -4.49 -0.84
CA LEU A 293 12.30 -4.86 -0.14
C LEU A 293 13.51 -5.04 -1.09
N GLU A 294 13.29 -5.29 -2.36
CA GLU A 294 14.37 -5.28 -3.36
C GLU A 294 14.85 -3.87 -3.63
N LYS A 295 13.96 -2.88 -3.78
CA LYS A 295 14.32 -1.46 -3.94
C LYS A 295 15.08 -0.97 -2.71
N VAL A 296 14.53 -1.21 -1.52
CA VAL A 296 15.18 -0.88 -0.24
C VAL A 296 16.57 -1.49 -0.15
N SER A 297 16.72 -2.77 -0.50
CA SER A 297 18.02 -3.46 -0.49
C SER A 297 19.06 -2.78 -1.38
N ARG A 298 18.67 -2.34 -2.59
CA ARG A 298 19.55 -1.63 -3.51
C ARG A 298 19.99 -0.29 -2.93
N THR A 299 19.09 0.43 -2.29
CA THR A 299 19.39 1.75 -1.68
C THR A 299 20.29 1.61 -0.46
N VAL A 300 19.99 0.69 0.46
CA VAL A 300 20.78 0.43 1.67
C VAL A 300 22.22 0.06 1.35
N LEU A 301 22.46 -0.71 0.27
CA LEU A 301 23.80 -1.14 -0.11
C LEU A 301 24.60 -0.05 -0.85
N THR A 302 24.01 1.13 -1.08
CA THR A 302 24.70 2.27 -1.73
C THR A 302 25.55 3.02 -0.70
N PRO A 303 26.83 3.36 -1.00
CA PRO A 303 27.75 3.92 0.01
C PRO A 303 27.46 5.34 0.49
N GLN A 304 26.42 6.01 0.01
CA GLN A 304 26.14 7.45 0.22
C GLN A 304 24.76 7.74 0.82
N VAL A 305 24.15 6.80 1.53
CA VAL A 305 22.85 7.02 2.19
C VAL A 305 22.98 8.13 3.24
N THR A 306 22.14 9.16 3.16
CA THR A 306 22.02 10.21 4.16
C THR A 306 21.23 9.75 5.38
N ASP A 307 21.26 10.52 6.49
CA ASP A 307 20.51 10.14 7.69
C ASP A 307 18.99 10.26 7.46
N ASP A 308 18.56 11.21 6.63
CA ASP A 308 17.14 11.42 6.28
C ASP A 308 16.63 10.28 5.39
N GLU A 309 17.39 9.90 4.35
CA GLU A 309 17.10 8.72 3.52
C GLU A 309 17.08 7.42 4.34
N ALA A 310 17.96 7.29 5.33
CA ALA A 310 17.97 6.13 6.20
C ALA A 310 16.73 6.05 7.12
N ALA A 311 16.19 7.21 7.53
CA ALA A 311 14.94 7.27 8.30
C ALA A 311 13.73 6.88 7.44
N GLU A 312 13.68 7.31 6.19
CA GLU A 312 12.66 6.92 5.21
C GLU A 312 12.70 5.40 4.94
N ILE A 313 13.89 4.87 4.67
CA ILE A 313 14.10 3.42 4.50
C ILE A 313 13.60 2.62 5.71
N LEU A 314 13.86 3.07 6.95
CA LEU A 314 13.38 2.39 8.14
C LEU A 314 11.85 2.43 8.26
N SER A 315 11.23 3.53 7.84
CA SER A 315 9.77 3.65 7.77
C SER A 315 9.16 2.67 6.77
N ASP A 316 9.75 2.57 5.58
CA ASP A 316 9.29 1.63 4.55
C ASP A 316 9.46 0.18 5.01
N ILE A 317 10.61 -0.17 5.59
CA ILE A 317 10.84 -1.50 6.17
C ILE A 317 9.79 -1.83 7.24
N ALA A 318 9.39 -0.86 8.08
CA ALA A 318 8.40 -1.07 9.12
C ALA A 318 6.99 -1.30 8.56
N LYS A 319 6.62 -0.64 7.46
CA LYS A 319 5.36 -0.89 6.75
C LYS A 319 5.30 -2.30 6.19
N GLU A 320 6.38 -2.74 5.54
CA GLU A 320 6.48 -4.08 4.98
C GLU A 320 6.49 -5.18 6.07
N GLU A 321 7.06 -4.88 7.23
CA GLU A 321 7.02 -5.78 8.39
C GLU A 321 5.60 -5.97 8.91
N ASP A 322 4.85 -4.88 9.08
CA ASP A 322 3.46 -4.92 9.54
C ASP A 322 2.56 -5.68 8.55
N LEU A 323 2.67 -5.39 7.24
CA LEU A 323 1.92 -6.09 6.20
C LEU A 323 2.25 -7.60 6.18
N ASN A 324 3.53 -7.96 6.23
CA ASN A 324 3.96 -9.37 6.30
C ASN A 324 3.39 -10.08 7.53
N GLY A 325 3.35 -9.40 8.68
CA GLY A 325 2.75 -9.89 9.92
C GLY A 325 1.23 -10.12 9.81
N ARG A 326 0.51 -9.21 9.12
CA ARG A 326 -0.93 -9.31 8.86
C ARG A 326 -1.25 -10.46 7.92
N ILE A 327 -0.51 -10.60 6.82
CA ILE A 327 -0.64 -11.71 5.88
C ILE A 327 -0.44 -13.04 6.61
N ARG A 328 0.63 -13.15 7.40
CA ARG A 328 0.89 -14.37 8.16
C ARG A 328 -0.24 -14.73 9.11
N ARG A 329 -0.77 -13.75 9.86
CA ARG A 329 -1.91 -13.97 10.74
C ARG A 329 -3.14 -14.46 9.96
N ASN A 330 -3.41 -13.84 8.81
CA ASN A 330 -4.53 -14.16 7.95
C ASN A 330 -4.46 -15.61 7.44
N VAL A 331 -3.36 -16.00 6.80
CA VAL A 331 -3.21 -17.35 6.24
C VAL A 331 -3.22 -18.44 7.30
N LEU A 332 -2.70 -18.17 8.51
CA LEU A 332 -2.77 -19.10 9.63
C LEU A 332 -4.19 -19.24 10.19
N ASP A 333 -4.98 -18.18 10.14
CA ASP A 333 -6.38 -18.19 10.54
C ASP A 333 -7.22 -19.02 9.56
N THR A 334 -7.06 -18.77 8.27
CA THR A 334 -7.68 -19.59 7.20
C THR A 334 -7.30 -21.07 7.29
N ARG A 335 -6.04 -21.38 7.65
CA ARG A 335 -5.61 -22.76 7.93
C ARG A 335 -6.43 -23.41 9.04
N ARG A 336 -6.70 -22.69 10.14
CA ARG A 336 -7.50 -23.20 11.26
C ARG A 336 -8.93 -23.45 10.83
N ALA A 337 -9.56 -22.50 10.13
CA ALA A 337 -10.91 -22.63 9.60
C ALA A 337 -11.06 -23.87 8.68
N LEU A 338 -10.17 -24.03 7.71
CA LEU A 338 -10.18 -25.17 6.80
C LEU A 338 -9.93 -26.50 7.53
N SER A 339 -9.01 -26.54 8.51
CA SER A 339 -8.74 -27.70 9.33
C SER A 339 -9.93 -28.11 10.17
N PHE A 340 -10.69 -27.13 10.69
CA PHE A 340 -11.94 -27.35 11.41
C PHE A 340 -13.01 -27.93 10.47
N LEU A 341 -13.24 -27.32 9.29
CA LEU A 341 -14.18 -27.81 8.29
C LEU A 341 -13.90 -29.23 7.84
N MET A 342 -12.63 -29.58 7.58
CA MET A 342 -12.23 -30.91 7.19
C MET A 342 -12.50 -31.97 8.27
N ARG A 343 -12.39 -31.59 9.55
CA ARG A 343 -12.71 -32.50 10.68
C ARG A 343 -14.19 -32.71 10.88
N SER A 344 -15.03 -31.74 10.51
CA SER A 344 -16.48 -31.74 10.76
C SER A 344 -17.27 -32.78 9.95
N ARG A 345 -16.65 -33.39 8.92
CA ARG A 345 -17.29 -34.34 7.98
C ARG A 345 -18.47 -33.77 7.17
N LEU A 346 -18.55 -32.46 7.04
CA LEU A 346 -19.61 -31.76 6.31
C LEU A 346 -19.30 -31.55 4.83
N MET A 347 -18.07 -31.86 4.43
CA MET A 347 -17.54 -31.62 3.07
C MET A 347 -17.62 -32.86 2.21
N SER A 348 -17.90 -32.68 0.92
CA SER A 348 -17.77 -33.71 -0.11
C SER A 348 -16.30 -34.07 -0.35
N THR A 349 -16.04 -35.13 -1.12
CA THR A 349 -14.68 -35.55 -1.49
C THR A 349 -13.99 -34.45 -2.32
N GLU A 350 -14.71 -33.84 -3.25
CA GLU A 350 -14.22 -32.76 -4.10
C GLU A 350 -13.84 -31.52 -3.25
N GLN A 351 -14.73 -31.09 -2.38
CA GLN A 351 -14.47 -29.99 -1.44
C GLN A 351 -13.28 -30.26 -0.50
N HIS A 352 -13.08 -31.53 -0.10
CA HIS A 352 -11.88 -31.93 0.65
C HIS A 352 -10.59 -31.78 -0.16
N ASP A 353 -10.62 -32.06 -1.45
CA ASP A 353 -9.46 -31.92 -2.32
C ASP A 353 -9.15 -30.45 -2.58
N ASP A 354 -10.17 -29.58 -2.75
CA ASP A 354 -10.02 -28.14 -2.84
C ASP A 354 -9.43 -27.56 -1.56
N ALA A 355 -9.99 -27.91 -0.40
CA ALA A 355 -9.45 -27.49 0.90
C ALA A 355 -7.97 -27.90 1.09
N ARG A 356 -7.60 -29.11 0.65
CA ARG A 356 -6.20 -29.56 0.69
C ARG A 356 -5.31 -28.75 -0.25
N GLN A 357 -5.83 -28.30 -1.40
CA GLN A 357 -5.10 -27.44 -2.30
C GLN A 357 -4.81 -26.10 -1.62
N ILE A 358 -5.84 -25.44 -1.07
CA ILE A 358 -5.69 -24.17 -0.34
C ILE A 358 -4.69 -24.32 0.82
N LEU A 359 -4.74 -25.44 1.57
CA LEU A 359 -3.78 -25.69 2.66
C LEU A 359 -2.33 -25.82 2.17
N ARG A 360 -2.09 -26.40 0.99
CA ARG A 360 -0.74 -26.45 0.39
C ARG A 360 -0.24 -25.06 0.01
N ASP A 361 -1.14 -24.20 -0.51
CA ASP A 361 -0.80 -22.83 -0.86
C ASP A 361 -0.49 -22.01 0.40
N ILE A 362 -1.26 -22.20 1.47
CA ILE A 362 -0.97 -21.60 2.80
C ILE A 362 0.40 -22.06 3.34
N ASP A 363 0.74 -23.35 3.23
CA ASP A 363 2.05 -23.86 3.66
C ASP A 363 3.20 -23.19 2.91
N SER A 364 3.02 -22.93 1.62
CA SER A 364 3.97 -22.20 0.80
C SER A 364 4.11 -20.73 1.28
N LEU A 365 2.97 -20.04 1.49
CA LEU A 365 2.97 -18.65 1.93
C LEU A 365 3.57 -18.46 3.34
N ASP A 366 3.32 -19.37 4.30
CA ASP A 366 3.95 -19.32 5.62
C ASP A 366 5.48 -19.43 5.53
N GLY A 367 5.98 -20.23 4.58
CA GLY A 367 7.41 -20.29 4.24
C GLY A 367 7.94 -18.94 3.73
N HIS A 368 7.22 -18.29 2.83
CA HIS A 368 7.56 -16.98 2.27
C HIS A 368 7.52 -15.87 3.32
N THR A 369 6.47 -15.80 4.15
CA THR A 369 6.38 -14.81 5.25
C THR A 369 7.54 -14.96 6.23
N SER A 370 7.93 -16.20 6.57
CA SER A 370 9.07 -16.47 7.46
C SER A 370 10.40 -16.03 6.85
N PHE A 371 10.59 -16.25 5.54
CA PHE A 371 11.77 -15.76 4.83
C PHE A 371 11.83 -14.24 4.78
N LEU A 372 10.70 -13.58 4.49
CA LEU A 372 10.60 -12.12 4.46
C LEU A 372 10.90 -11.50 5.83
N PHE A 373 10.46 -12.10 6.94
CA PHE A 373 10.84 -11.69 8.29
C PHE A 373 12.36 -11.65 8.47
N GLY A 374 13.05 -12.68 7.99
CA GLY A 374 14.51 -12.74 8.04
C GLY A 374 15.17 -11.65 7.17
N LYS A 375 14.65 -11.39 5.97
CA LYS A 375 15.14 -10.35 5.06
C LYS A 375 14.91 -8.95 5.62
N ILE A 376 13.73 -8.68 6.19
CA ILE A 376 13.35 -7.43 6.85
C ILE A 376 14.31 -7.12 8.00
N ASN A 377 14.52 -8.08 8.94
CA ASN A 377 15.43 -7.91 10.04
C ASN A 377 16.87 -7.64 9.57
N PHE A 378 17.34 -8.35 8.54
CA PHE A 378 18.65 -8.10 7.96
C PHE A 378 18.77 -6.68 7.39
N LEU A 379 17.77 -6.19 6.66
CA LEU A 379 17.77 -4.84 6.09
C LEU A 379 17.72 -3.76 7.18
N MET A 380 16.92 -3.98 8.23
CA MET A 380 16.85 -3.10 9.39
C MET A 380 18.21 -2.98 10.08
N ASP A 381 18.86 -4.12 10.40
CA ASP A 381 20.17 -4.16 11.03
C ASP A 381 21.24 -3.49 10.14
N ALA A 382 21.19 -3.72 8.84
CA ALA A 382 22.12 -3.10 7.89
C ALA A 382 21.92 -1.58 7.87
N THR A 383 20.69 -1.08 7.82
CA THR A 383 20.38 0.36 7.80
C THR A 383 20.88 1.03 9.08
N VAL A 384 20.58 0.47 10.26
CA VAL A 384 21.09 0.96 11.55
C VAL A 384 22.62 0.93 11.58
N GLY A 385 23.24 -0.12 11.04
CA GLY A 385 24.68 -0.22 10.89
C GLY A 385 25.28 0.92 10.05
N PHE A 386 24.65 1.30 8.94
CA PHE A 386 25.08 2.43 8.10
C PHE A 386 24.92 3.78 8.81
N ILE A 387 23.80 3.99 9.52
CA ILE A 387 23.61 5.20 10.35
C ILE A 387 24.77 5.33 11.35
N ASN A 388 25.11 4.28 12.07
CA ASN A 388 26.22 4.27 13.03
C ASN A 388 27.57 4.57 12.36
N ILE A 389 27.82 4.01 11.19
CA ILE A 389 29.04 4.28 10.43
C ILE A 389 29.12 5.75 10.02
N ASN A 390 28.02 6.34 9.55
CA ASN A 390 27.94 7.75 9.17
C ASN A 390 28.12 8.67 10.36
N GLN A 391 27.49 8.40 11.49
CA GLN A 391 27.70 9.13 12.74
C GLN A 391 29.17 9.09 13.19
N ASN A 392 29.79 7.91 13.15
CA ASN A 392 31.20 7.76 13.49
C ASN A 392 32.11 8.56 12.55
N LYS A 393 31.82 8.62 11.24
CA LYS A 393 32.55 9.45 10.27
C LYS A 393 32.39 10.93 10.59
N ARG A 394 31.19 11.39 10.98
CA ARG A 394 30.94 12.80 11.39
C ARG A 394 31.70 13.16 12.66
N ILE A 395 31.63 12.31 13.68
CA ILE A 395 32.37 12.46 14.93
C ILE A 395 33.89 12.51 14.66
N SER A 396 34.39 11.63 13.84
CA SER A 396 35.82 11.63 13.45
C SER A 396 36.22 12.93 12.77
N LYS A 397 35.38 13.47 11.84
CA LYS A 397 35.65 14.79 11.21
C LYS A 397 35.65 15.92 12.23
N LEU A 398 34.66 15.95 13.15
CA LEU A 398 34.59 16.96 14.21
C LEU A 398 35.79 16.88 15.14
N THR A 399 36.20 15.67 15.52
CA THR A 399 37.38 15.42 16.35
C THR A 399 38.65 15.92 15.65
N THR A 400 38.81 15.64 14.36
CA THR A 400 39.95 16.12 13.56
C THR A 400 40.01 17.66 13.56
N ILE A 401 38.86 18.32 13.33
CA ILE A 401 38.75 19.80 13.41
C ILE A 401 39.16 20.27 14.81
N SER A 402 38.57 19.69 15.85
CA SER A 402 38.87 20.10 17.24
C SER A 402 40.34 19.95 17.62
N VAL A 403 40.98 18.84 17.24
CA VAL A 403 42.40 18.60 17.50
C VAL A 403 43.30 19.60 16.81
N VAL A 404 42.89 20.13 15.65
CA VAL A 404 43.61 21.21 14.94
C VAL A 404 43.35 22.57 15.58
N PHE A 405 42.09 22.89 15.90
CA PHE A 405 41.72 24.24 16.34
C PHE A 405 41.96 24.53 17.82
N VAL A 406 41.88 23.52 18.72
CA VAL A 406 42.08 23.72 20.17
C VAL A 406 43.49 24.27 20.49
N PRO A 407 44.61 23.66 19.99
CA PRO A 407 45.92 24.26 20.19
C PRO A 407 46.09 25.66 19.60
N LEU A 408 45.48 25.90 18.41
CA LEU A 408 45.50 27.20 17.77
C LEU A 408 44.81 28.27 18.66
N ASN A 409 43.65 27.93 19.23
CA ASN A 409 42.93 28.83 20.13
C ASN A 409 43.72 29.16 21.39
N ILE A 410 44.43 28.18 21.98
CA ILE A 410 45.30 28.38 23.13
C ILE A 410 46.44 29.31 22.76
N ILE A 411 47.11 29.09 21.63
CA ILE A 411 48.22 29.95 21.18
C ILE A 411 47.71 31.35 20.85
N ALA A 412 46.52 31.49 20.20
CA ALA A 412 45.89 32.76 19.92
C ALA A 412 45.54 33.53 21.22
N GLY A 413 45.03 32.79 22.25
CA GLY A 413 44.73 33.38 23.55
C GLY A 413 45.99 33.92 24.26
N ILE A 414 47.08 33.16 24.22
CA ILE A 414 48.41 33.60 24.79
C ILE A 414 48.93 34.81 23.98
N GLY A 415 48.86 34.78 22.65
CA GLY A 415 49.30 35.88 21.79
C GLY A 415 48.46 37.18 21.92
N GLY A 416 47.22 37.06 22.45
CA GLY A 416 46.35 38.20 22.75
C GLY A 416 46.65 38.84 24.12
N MET A 417 47.53 38.27 24.94
CA MET A 417 47.92 38.87 26.23
C MET A 417 48.91 39.99 26.03
N SER A 418 48.88 40.94 26.95
CA SER A 418 49.75 42.15 26.93
C SER A 418 51.26 41.82 26.89
N GLU A 419 51.66 40.66 27.37
CA GLU A 419 53.01 40.18 27.35
C GLU A 419 53.59 39.95 25.96
N PHE A 420 52.77 39.45 24.99
CA PHE A 420 53.20 39.33 23.60
C PHE A 420 53.56 40.69 22.98
N SER A 421 52.82 41.74 23.31
CA SER A 421 53.12 43.11 22.89
C SER A 421 54.41 43.63 23.52
N MET A 422 54.73 43.26 24.77
CA MET A 422 56.01 43.62 25.42
C MET A 422 57.20 42.89 24.85
N MET A 423 57.04 41.60 24.49
CA MET A 423 58.13 40.80 23.89
C MET A 423 58.46 41.24 22.45
N THR A 424 57.56 41.92 21.74
CA THR A 424 57.73 42.38 20.37
C THR A 424 58.10 43.88 20.33
N GLN A 425 58.48 44.50 21.43
CA GLN A 425 58.95 45.87 21.45
C GLN A 425 60.17 46.07 20.55
N GLY A 426 60.06 46.98 19.56
CA GLY A 426 61.10 47.21 18.52
C GLY A 426 60.78 46.64 17.14
N VAL A 427 59.75 45.80 16.98
CA VAL A 427 59.26 45.30 15.69
C VAL A 427 57.98 46.03 15.37
N SER A 428 57.77 46.46 14.11
CA SER A 428 56.48 47.05 13.70
C SER A 428 55.37 46.03 13.91
N TRP A 429 54.24 46.46 14.55
CA TRP A 429 53.16 45.59 14.94
C TRP A 429 52.53 44.77 13.77
N PRO A 430 52.45 45.34 12.48
CA PRO A 430 51.94 44.56 11.38
C PRO A 430 52.85 43.37 11.03
N LEU A 431 54.14 43.50 11.22
CA LEU A 431 55.14 42.47 10.93
C LEU A 431 55.15 41.37 11.99
N ALA A 432 55.01 41.76 13.27
CA ALA A 432 54.92 40.83 14.41
C ALA A 432 53.63 40.00 14.32
N TYR A 433 52.46 40.62 14.08
CA TYR A 433 51.19 39.93 13.88
C TYR A 433 51.13 39.08 12.63
N GLY A 434 51.69 39.60 11.50
CA GLY A 434 51.80 38.83 10.26
C GLY A 434 52.61 37.54 10.42
N ALA A 435 53.79 37.63 11.09
CA ALA A 435 54.62 36.50 11.41
C ALA A 435 53.90 35.50 12.34
N PHE A 436 53.17 35.98 13.34
CA PHE A 436 52.37 35.16 14.24
C PHE A 436 51.24 34.39 13.52
N VAL A 437 50.49 35.08 12.64
CA VAL A 437 49.40 34.43 11.84
C VAL A 437 50.00 33.36 10.90
N VAL A 438 51.13 33.64 10.26
CA VAL A 438 51.81 32.65 9.39
C VAL A 438 52.30 31.44 10.19
N ALA A 439 52.91 31.66 11.37
CA ALA A 439 53.33 30.60 12.26
C ALA A 439 52.16 29.70 12.74
N MET A 440 51.01 30.33 13.08
CA MET A 440 49.79 29.65 13.43
C MET A 440 49.25 28.82 12.27
N GLY A 441 49.22 29.39 11.06
CA GLY A 441 48.81 28.67 9.83
C GLY A 441 49.67 27.42 9.55
N LEU A 442 51.00 27.56 9.65
CA LEU A 442 51.93 26.46 9.49
C LEU A 442 51.78 25.38 10.57
N PHE A 443 51.57 25.80 11.82
CA PHE A 443 51.33 24.84 12.90
C PHE A 443 50.03 24.06 12.71
N GLY A 444 48.93 24.75 12.36
CA GLY A 444 47.67 24.11 12.06
C GLY A 444 47.74 23.14 10.88
N TRP A 445 48.42 23.57 9.79
CA TRP A 445 48.66 22.72 8.64
C TRP A 445 49.52 21.49 9.00
N GLY A 446 50.61 21.68 9.76
CA GLY A 446 51.47 20.58 10.24
C GLY A 446 50.71 19.56 11.10
N THR A 447 49.86 20.05 12.02
CA THR A 447 48.97 19.19 12.84
C THR A 447 48.03 18.39 11.98
N TYR A 448 47.36 19.02 11.01
CA TYR A 448 46.47 18.36 10.08
C TYR A 448 47.17 17.28 9.24
N VAL A 449 48.35 17.59 8.67
CA VAL A 449 49.13 16.63 7.88
C VAL A 449 49.60 15.43 8.71
N THR A 450 50.01 15.69 9.94
CA THR A 450 50.44 14.63 10.90
C THR A 450 49.29 13.69 11.23
N LEU A 451 48.12 14.24 11.54
CA LEU A 451 46.92 13.45 11.81
C LEU A 451 46.55 12.59 10.61
N ARG A 452 46.46 13.18 9.42
CA ARG A 452 46.14 12.45 8.18
C ARG A 452 47.15 11.35 7.86
N TYR A 453 48.44 11.59 8.14
CA TYR A 453 49.49 10.58 8.00
C TYR A 453 49.33 9.43 8.94
N LEU A 454 49.01 9.71 10.23
CA LEU A 454 48.74 8.67 11.22
C LEU A 454 47.53 7.83 10.92
N GLU A 455 46.43 8.43 10.43
CA GLU A 455 45.22 7.74 10.00
C GLU A 455 45.49 6.79 8.81
N THR A 456 46.17 7.29 7.78
CA THR A 456 46.53 6.47 6.61
C THR A 456 47.48 5.33 6.99
N ARG A 457 48.37 5.56 7.92
CA ARG A 457 49.29 4.51 8.42
C ARG A 457 48.57 3.42 9.22
N LYS A 458 47.55 3.79 10.03
CA LYS A 458 46.70 2.83 10.73
C LYS A 458 45.86 2.02 9.74
N ALA A 459 45.27 2.65 8.74
CA ALA A 459 44.47 1.99 7.69
C ALA A 459 45.32 0.98 6.90
N ARG A 460 46.55 1.35 6.49
CA ARG A 460 47.47 0.42 5.80
C ARG A 460 47.85 -0.78 6.65
N LYS A 461 48.12 -0.59 7.96
CA LYS A 461 48.43 -1.69 8.88
C LYS A 461 47.26 -2.66 9.05
N LEU A 462 46.03 -2.14 9.14
CA LEU A 462 44.81 -2.97 9.23
C LEU A 462 44.54 -3.76 7.93
N LEU A 463 44.80 -3.16 6.77
CA LEU A 463 44.66 -3.85 5.49
C LEU A 463 45.75 -4.95 5.32
N ALA A 464 46.97 -4.69 5.77
CA ALA A 464 48.05 -5.67 5.74
C ALA A 464 47.76 -6.87 6.68
N ALA A 465 47.27 -6.60 7.89
CA ALA A 465 46.86 -7.64 8.84
C ALA A 465 45.68 -8.49 8.29
N ARG A 466 44.70 -7.88 7.62
CA ARG A 466 43.59 -8.61 6.97
C ARG A 466 44.05 -9.48 5.80
N ARG A 467 45.07 -9.05 5.02
CA ARG A 467 45.64 -9.88 3.95
C ARG A 467 46.43 -11.09 4.51
N ALA A 468 47.22 -10.89 5.56
CA ALA A 468 47.94 -11.96 6.20
C ALA A 468 47.04 -13.01 6.89
N GLY A 469 45.89 -12.62 7.42
CA GLY A 469 44.90 -13.55 8.00
C GLY A 469 44.00 -14.25 6.98
N ARG A 470 44.14 -13.98 5.68
CA ARG A 470 43.41 -14.65 4.61
C ARG A 470 44.26 -15.69 3.85
N GLU A 471 45.57 -15.67 4.08
CA GLU A 471 46.57 -16.59 3.47
C GLU A 471 47.02 -17.68 4.44
N GLY A 472 46.55 -17.68 5.69
CA GLY A 472 46.70 -18.74 6.68
C GLY A 472 45.34 -19.39 7.00
#